data_63705c00778a1f69b0f908caa8d711f7
#
_entry.id   63705c00778a1f69b0f908caa8d711f7
#
_cell.length_a   1.000
_cell.length_b   1.000
_cell.length_c   1.000
_cell.angle_alpha   90.00
_cell.angle_beta   90.00
_cell.angle_gamma   90.00
#
_symmetry.space_group_name_H-M   'P 1'
#
loop_
_entity.id
_entity.type
_entity.pdbx_description
1 polymer ?
#
loop_
_entity_poly.entity_id
_entity_poly.type
_entity_poly.pdbx_seq_one_letter_code
_entity_poly.pdbx_strand_id
1 'polypeptide(L)'
;MPTLIINGPAGNLELLAEEPENSIVNSPIAIICHPHPLYGGTLQNKVVHTLAKACLELGMPAIRFNFRGVGKSEGHFEHGLGEQQDCIAVATWARQQYPERPVWLAGFSFGSFVAYQAFTEIKAQRLLLVAPPVGLFQFQAMDNISIPWCVIQGKDDEITPPDSVEEWVKHQSSTPKFFYLDGVSHFFHGKLNVLRDIVSNIWG
;
A
#
# COMPACT_ATOMS: atom_id res chain seq x y z
N MET A 1 -0.59 3.82 19.59
CA MET A 1 0.54 4.77 19.61
C MET A 1 0.06 6.13 19.12
N PRO A 2 0.66 7.26 19.55
CA PRO A 2 0.34 8.57 18.99
C PRO A 2 0.83 8.65 17.54
N THR A 3 0.10 9.41 16.72
CA THR A 3 0.54 9.75 15.36
C THR A 3 1.69 10.76 15.40
N LEU A 4 2.57 10.69 14.41
CA LEU A 4 3.66 11.62 14.18
C LEU A 4 3.27 12.59 13.06
N ILE A 5 3.90 13.75 13.06
CA ILE A 5 3.79 14.74 11.99
C ILE A 5 5.17 14.90 11.36
N ILE A 6 5.22 14.78 10.04
CA ILE A 6 6.43 15.02 9.24
C ILE A 6 6.18 16.11 8.22
N ASN A 7 7.25 16.69 7.67
CA ASN A 7 7.11 17.61 6.55
C ASN A 7 6.82 16.82 5.27
N GLY A 8 5.77 17.20 4.57
CA GLY A 8 5.39 16.69 3.26
C GLY A 8 5.42 17.79 2.19
N PRO A 9 5.17 17.44 0.92
CA PRO A 9 5.26 18.37 -0.20
C PRO A 9 4.13 19.42 -0.24
N ALA A 10 2.99 19.13 0.39
CA ALA A 10 1.84 20.04 0.47
C ALA A 10 1.59 20.56 1.90
N GLY A 11 2.58 20.50 2.77
CA GLY A 11 2.50 20.80 4.20
C GLY A 11 2.73 19.59 5.06
N ASN A 12 2.22 19.57 6.28
CA ASN A 12 2.39 18.47 7.22
C ASN A 12 1.71 17.17 6.74
N LEU A 13 2.35 16.03 7.00
CA LEU A 13 1.78 14.70 6.82
C LEU A 13 1.69 13.96 8.16
N GLU A 14 0.52 13.41 8.45
CA GLU A 14 0.27 12.56 9.61
C GLU A 14 0.61 11.11 9.29
N LEU A 15 1.41 10.48 10.12
CA LEU A 15 1.75 9.07 10.01
C LEU A 15 1.76 8.34 11.35
N LEU A 16 1.69 7.03 11.29
CA LEU A 16 1.86 6.10 12.40
C LEU A 16 2.96 5.11 12.02
N ALA A 17 4.09 5.17 12.73
CA ALA A 17 5.17 4.21 12.62
C ALA A 17 5.08 3.24 13.79
N GLU A 18 5.00 1.95 13.50
CA GLU A 18 4.84 0.90 14.48
C GLU A 18 6.04 -0.06 14.41
N GLU A 19 6.59 -0.37 15.59
CA GLU A 19 7.68 -1.33 15.71
C GLU A 19 7.13 -2.72 16.04
N PRO A 20 7.70 -3.80 15.48
CA PRO A 20 7.34 -5.15 15.84
C PRO A 20 7.82 -5.49 17.26
N GLU A 21 7.08 -6.34 17.97
CA GLU A 21 7.51 -6.84 19.28
C GLU A 21 8.83 -7.61 19.19
N ASN A 22 9.01 -8.39 18.12
CA ASN A 22 10.22 -9.16 17.83
C ASN A 22 10.87 -8.58 16.55
N SER A 23 11.62 -7.51 16.70
CA SER A 23 12.30 -6.88 15.55
C SER A 23 13.39 -7.79 14.99
N ILE A 24 13.34 -8.02 13.68
CA ILE A 24 14.42 -8.70 12.95
C ILE A 24 15.42 -7.64 12.50
N VAL A 25 16.69 -7.85 12.83
CA VAL A 25 17.77 -6.95 12.40
C VAL A 25 17.79 -6.87 10.86
N ASN A 26 17.82 -5.64 10.33
CA ASN A 26 17.79 -5.35 8.89
C ASN A 26 16.52 -5.85 8.16
N SER A 27 15.43 -6.15 8.87
CA SER A 27 14.16 -6.42 8.22
C SER A 27 13.73 -5.23 7.33
N PRO A 28 12.99 -5.49 6.25
CA PRO A 28 12.40 -4.42 5.45
C PRO A 28 11.46 -3.52 6.25
N ILE A 29 11.23 -2.31 5.75
CA ILE A 29 10.21 -1.40 6.27
C ILE A 29 9.01 -1.50 5.35
N ALA A 30 7.83 -1.76 5.90
CA ALA A 30 6.58 -1.73 5.15
C ALA A 30 5.98 -0.32 5.17
N ILE A 31 5.70 0.25 3.99
CA ILE A 31 4.93 1.50 3.84
C ILE A 31 3.60 1.15 3.19
N ILE A 32 2.50 1.61 3.79
CA ILE A 32 1.16 1.17 3.42
C ILE A 32 0.27 2.38 3.12
N CYS A 33 -0.20 2.45 1.87
CA CYS A 33 -1.06 3.51 1.34
C CYS A 33 -2.55 3.16 1.55
N HIS A 34 -3.32 4.12 2.08
CA HIS A 34 -4.74 3.93 2.38
C HIS A 34 -5.65 4.14 1.15
N PRO A 35 -6.94 3.70 1.21
CA PRO A 35 -7.87 3.87 0.10
C PRO A 35 -8.27 5.34 -0.10
N HIS A 36 -9.20 5.58 -1.02
CA HIS A 36 -9.53 6.91 -1.56
C HIS A 36 -9.86 7.95 -0.48
N PRO A 37 -9.13 9.08 -0.43
CA PRO A 37 -9.28 10.13 0.57
C PRO A 37 -10.72 10.66 0.70
N LEU A 38 -11.36 10.97 -0.42
CA LEU A 38 -12.70 11.58 -0.44
C LEU A 38 -13.83 10.60 -0.08
N TYR A 39 -13.54 9.30 0.00
CA TYR A 39 -14.50 8.27 0.39
C TYR A 39 -14.18 7.67 1.77
N GLY A 40 -13.60 8.48 2.66
CA GLY A 40 -13.32 8.10 4.04
C GLY A 40 -12.08 7.23 4.23
N GLY A 41 -11.21 7.18 3.22
CA GLY A 41 -9.91 6.53 3.34
C GLY A 41 -9.01 7.23 4.34
N THR A 42 -8.43 6.46 5.27
CA THR A 42 -7.47 6.95 6.27
C THR A 42 -6.47 5.85 6.62
N LEU A 43 -5.40 6.20 7.31
CA LEU A 43 -4.42 5.27 7.89
C LEU A 43 -5.04 4.26 8.89
N GLN A 44 -6.28 4.51 9.36
CA GLN A 44 -7.03 3.63 10.26
C GLN A 44 -7.93 2.61 9.52
N ASN A 45 -7.97 2.63 8.19
CA ASN A 45 -8.76 1.67 7.42
C ASN A 45 -8.40 0.23 7.82
N LYS A 46 -9.41 -0.65 7.96
CA LYS A 46 -9.24 -2.02 8.47
C LYS A 46 -8.31 -2.87 7.60
N VAL A 47 -8.36 -2.71 6.27
CA VAL A 47 -7.45 -3.42 5.35
C VAL A 47 -6.02 -2.94 5.56
N VAL A 48 -5.80 -1.62 5.60
CA VAL A 48 -4.50 -1.00 5.87
C VAL A 48 -3.92 -1.44 7.21
N HIS A 49 -4.76 -1.48 8.25
CA HIS A 49 -4.35 -1.97 9.56
C HIS A 49 -3.97 -3.47 9.52
N THR A 50 -4.72 -4.28 8.77
CA THR A 50 -4.43 -5.71 8.62
C THR A 50 -3.09 -5.95 7.91
N LEU A 51 -2.79 -5.17 6.86
CA LEU A 51 -1.51 -5.21 6.17
C LEU A 51 -0.35 -4.85 7.12
N ALA A 52 -0.50 -3.76 7.89
CA ALA A 52 0.49 -3.36 8.88
C ALA A 52 0.71 -4.45 9.94
N LYS A 53 -0.37 -5.03 10.46
CA LYS A 53 -0.29 -6.10 11.46
C LYS A 53 0.45 -7.33 10.93
N ALA A 54 0.20 -7.74 9.69
CA ALA A 54 0.94 -8.84 9.06
C ALA A 54 2.45 -8.54 8.98
N CYS A 55 2.82 -7.31 8.62
CA CYS A 55 4.22 -6.90 8.58
C CYS A 55 4.88 -6.92 9.96
N LEU A 56 4.19 -6.43 10.98
CA LEU A 56 4.67 -6.43 12.37
C LEU A 56 4.86 -7.87 12.88
N GLU A 57 3.95 -8.79 12.58
CA GLU A 57 4.05 -10.22 12.93
C GLU A 57 5.26 -10.89 12.24
N LEU A 58 5.69 -10.38 11.07
CA LEU A 58 6.90 -10.78 10.36
C LEU A 58 8.19 -10.09 10.85
N GLY A 59 8.13 -9.31 11.93
CA GLY A 59 9.28 -8.60 12.50
C GLY A 59 9.71 -7.37 11.70
N MET A 60 8.83 -6.83 10.86
CA MET A 60 9.07 -5.64 10.05
C MET A 60 8.39 -4.41 10.65
N PRO A 61 9.08 -3.25 10.79
CA PRO A 61 8.41 -1.99 11.06
C PRO A 61 7.37 -1.66 10.00
N ALA A 62 6.22 -1.13 10.41
CA ALA A 62 5.12 -0.79 9.53
C ALA A 62 4.74 0.68 9.67
N ILE A 63 4.68 1.39 8.53
CA ILE A 63 4.33 2.80 8.45
C ILE A 63 3.03 2.95 7.68
N ARG A 64 2.02 3.51 8.34
CA ARG A 64 0.76 3.94 7.75
C ARG A 64 0.67 5.45 7.83
N PHE A 65 0.16 6.11 6.83
CA PHE A 65 0.09 7.58 6.82
C PHE A 65 -1.22 8.05 6.19
N ASN A 66 -1.61 9.26 6.49
CA ASN A 66 -2.71 9.94 5.84
C ASN A 66 -2.19 10.76 4.66
N PHE A 67 -2.78 10.53 3.47
CA PHE A 67 -2.53 11.39 2.32
C PHE A 67 -2.95 12.83 2.62
N ARG A 68 -2.48 13.76 1.81
CA ARG A 68 -2.86 15.18 1.85
C ARG A 68 -4.36 15.37 1.98
N GLY A 69 -4.78 16.32 2.80
CA GLY A 69 -6.18 16.63 3.06
C GLY A 69 -6.92 15.62 3.94
N VAL A 70 -6.24 14.60 4.52
CA VAL A 70 -6.84 13.59 5.39
C VAL A 70 -6.31 13.70 6.80
N GLY A 71 -7.19 13.65 7.81
CA GLY A 71 -6.81 13.72 9.22
C GLY A 71 -6.07 15.02 9.54
N LYS A 72 -4.82 14.91 10.01
CA LYS A 72 -3.95 16.05 10.29
C LYS A 72 -2.98 16.36 9.14
N SER A 73 -3.08 15.64 8.02
CA SER A 73 -2.31 15.96 6.83
C SER A 73 -2.88 17.18 6.13
N GLU A 74 -2.02 18.13 5.82
CA GLU A 74 -2.37 19.36 5.11
C GLU A 74 -2.49 19.13 3.59
N GLY A 75 -2.92 20.17 2.87
CA GLY A 75 -3.11 20.11 1.41
C GLY A 75 -4.50 19.65 1.00
N HIS A 76 -4.63 19.28 -0.28
CA HIS A 76 -5.89 18.86 -0.89
C HIS A 76 -5.66 17.66 -1.79
N PHE A 77 -6.71 16.86 -2.03
CA PHE A 77 -6.68 15.72 -2.95
C PHE A 77 -6.29 16.15 -4.38
N GLU A 78 -5.31 15.48 -4.98
CA GLU A 78 -4.77 15.77 -6.31
C GLU A 78 -4.77 14.55 -7.26
N HIS A 79 -5.82 13.73 -7.17
CA HIS A 79 -6.10 12.63 -8.10
C HIS A 79 -4.96 11.60 -8.28
N GLY A 80 -4.11 11.45 -7.27
CA GLY A 80 -2.99 10.51 -7.25
C GLY A 80 -1.62 11.15 -7.49
N LEU A 81 -1.54 12.28 -8.17
CA LEU A 81 -0.26 12.94 -8.45
C LEU A 81 0.40 13.48 -7.18
N GLY A 82 -0.37 14.21 -6.39
CA GLY A 82 0.11 14.73 -5.12
C GLY A 82 0.30 13.62 -4.08
N GLU A 83 -0.62 12.66 -4.02
CA GLU A 83 -0.55 11.53 -3.11
C GLU A 83 0.68 10.63 -3.39
N GLN A 84 1.13 10.56 -4.65
CA GLN A 84 2.41 9.94 -5.00
C GLN A 84 3.59 10.67 -4.34
N GLN A 85 3.61 12.00 -4.38
CA GLN A 85 4.65 12.79 -3.75
C GLN A 85 4.62 12.66 -2.21
N ASP A 86 3.43 12.53 -1.61
CA ASP A 86 3.29 12.24 -0.18
C ASP A 86 3.92 10.90 0.18
N CYS A 87 3.65 9.86 -0.62
CA CYS A 87 4.24 8.53 -0.42
C CYS A 87 5.77 8.55 -0.52
N ILE A 88 6.33 9.30 -1.47
CA ILE A 88 7.78 9.49 -1.63
C ILE A 88 8.38 10.22 -0.43
N ALA A 89 7.69 11.25 0.10
CA ALA A 89 8.13 11.96 1.29
C ALA A 89 8.16 11.05 2.52
N VAL A 90 7.13 10.22 2.70
CA VAL A 90 7.09 9.21 3.77
C VAL A 90 8.23 8.19 3.63
N ALA A 91 8.51 7.72 2.41
CA ALA A 91 9.62 6.79 2.17
C ALA A 91 11.00 7.43 2.43
N THR A 92 11.14 8.71 2.12
CA THR A 92 12.35 9.49 2.41
C THR A 92 12.55 9.61 3.92
N TRP A 93 11.50 9.96 4.65
CA TRP A 93 11.55 10.01 6.12
C TRP A 93 11.85 8.62 6.71
N ALA A 94 11.21 7.57 6.21
CA ALA A 94 11.44 6.20 6.68
C ALA A 94 12.91 5.78 6.55
N ARG A 95 13.58 6.11 5.45
CA ARG A 95 15.02 5.83 5.27
C ARG A 95 15.92 6.59 6.23
N GLN A 96 15.52 7.77 6.69
CA GLN A 96 16.26 8.51 7.71
C GLN A 96 16.13 7.85 9.09
N GLN A 97 14.96 7.27 9.40
CA GLN A 97 14.71 6.57 10.66
C GLN A 97 15.31 5.16 10.67
N TYR A 98 15.34 4.51 9.52
CA TYR A 98 15.78 3.13 9.35
C TYR A 98 16.83 3.04 8.22
N PRO A 99 18.05 3.53 8.45
CA PRO A 99 19.07 3.54 7.42
C PRO A 99 19.36 2.13 6.90
N GLU A 100 19.61 2.03 5.59
CA GLU A 100 19.97 0.81 4.86
C GLU A 100 18.90 -0.29 4.79
N ARG A 101 17.74 -0.14 5.46
CA ARG A 101 16.66 -1.11 5.36
C ARG A 101 15.92 -0.98 4.03
N PRO A 102 15.62 -2.11 3.35
CA PRO A 102 14.83 -2.08 2.13
C PRO A 102 13.39 -1.63 2.40
N VAL A 103 12.80 -0.92 1.45
CA VAL A 103 11.38 -0.50 1.52
C VAL A 103 10.53 -1.50 0.75
N TRP A 104 9.50 -2.03 1.40
CA TRP A 104 8.42 -2.79 0.78
C TRP A 104 7.16 -1.92 0.79
N LEU A 105 6.54 -1.78 -0.37
CA LEU A 105 5.44 -0.86 -0.56
C LEU A 105 4.15 -1.64 -0.77
N ALA A 106 3.10 -1.25 -0.05
CA ALA A 106 1.77 -1.80 -0.20
C ALA A 106 0.73 -0.70 -0.35
N GLY A 107 -0.38 -1.02 -1.00
CA GLY A 107 -1.53 -0.14 -1.07
C GLY A 107 -2.84 -0.89 -1.20
N PHE A 108 -3.91 -0.28 -0.69
CA PHE A 108 -5.27 -0.78 -0.83
C PHE A 108 -6.10 0.19 -1.67
N SER A 109 -6.81 -0.35 -2.66
CA SER A 109 -7.71 0.42 -3.54
C SER A 109 -6.95 1.62 -4.17
N PHE A 110 -7.40 2.85 -4.03
CA PHE A 110 -6.67 4.04 -4.47
C PHE A 110 -5.22 4.06 -3.98
N GLY A 111 -4.96 3.61 -2.75
CA GLY A 111 -3.58 3.49 -2.24
C GLY A 111 -2.73 2.52 -3.04
N SER A 112 -3.31 1.50 -3.67
CA SER A 112 -2.58 0.60 -4.57
C SER A 112 -2.17 1.31 -5.87
N PHE A 113 -3.02 2.21 -6.39
CA PHE A 113 -2.67 3.07 -7.53
C PHE A 113 -1.50 3.99 -7.18
N VAL A 114 -1.55 4.66 -6.03
CA VAL A 114 -0.46 5.52 -5.57
C VAL A 114 0.83 4.72 -5.38
N ALA A 115 0.77 3.55 -4.74
CA ALA A 115 1.92 2.68 -4.55
C ALA A 115 2.52 2.23 -5.90
N TYR A 116 1.67 1.87 -6.87
CA TYR A 116 2.09 1.50 -8.22
C TYR A 116 2.78 2.65 -8.95
N GLN A 117 2.34 3.90 -8.77
CA GLN A 117 2.99 5.06 -9.39
C GLN A 117 4.33 5.42 -8.72
N ALA A 118 4.43 5.23 -7.40
CA ALA A 118 5.56 5.68 -6.60
C ALA A 118 6.73 4.68 -6.50
N PHE A 119 6.49 3.36 -6.74
CA PHE A 119 7.45 2.33 -6.36
C PHE A 119 8.84 2.47 -7.01
N THR A 120 8.90 2.93 -8.25
CA THR A 120 10.17 3.11 -8.99
C THR A 120 11.00 4.24 -8.39
N GLU A 121 10.39 5.40 -8.13
CA GLU A 121 11.06 6.55 -7.53
C GLU A 121 11.48 6.25 -6.09
N ILE A 122 10.62 5.57 -5.35
CA ILE A 122 10.94 5.06 -4.00
C ILE A 122 12.04 3.99 -4.04
N LYS A 123 12.32 3.36 -5.18
CA LYS A 123 13.21 2.19 -5.27
C LYS A 123 12.75 1.09 -4.28
N ALA A 124 11.45 0.82 -4.26
CA ALA A 124 10.89 -0.24 -3.45
C ALA A 124 11.43 -1.60 -3.93
N GLN A 125 11.68 -2.52 -3.00
CA GLN A 125 12.18 -3.85 -3.34
C GLN A 125 11.07 -4.90 -3.48
N ARG A 126 9.87 -4.61 -2.98
CA ARG A 126 8.66 -5.41 -3.20
C ARG A 126 7.44 -4.49 -3.29
N LEU A 127 6.44 -4.93 -4.05
CA LEU A 127 5.19 -4.18 -4.24
C LEU A 127 3.99 -5.12 -4.03
N LEU A 128 3.02 -4.65 -3.25
CA LEU A 128 1.75 -5.35 -3.01
C LEU A 128 0.57 -4.44 -3.32
N LEU A 129 -0.27 -4.84 -4.26
CA LEU A 129 -1.47 -4.14 -4.66
C LEU A 129 -2.70 -4.93 -4.21
N VAL A 130 -3.52 -4.35 -3.35
CA VAL A 130 -4.75 -4.97 -2.84
C VAL A 130 -5.95 -4.23 -3.43
N ALA A 131 -6.81 -4.97 -4.13
CA ALA A 131 -7.98 -4.45 -4.83
C ALA A 131 -7.67 -3.22 -5.69
N PRO A 132 -6.71 -3.30 -6.64
CA PRO A 132 -6.28 -2.15 -7.43
C PRO A 132 -7.44 -1.63 -8.30
N PRO A 133 -7.75 -0.32 -8.29
CA PRO A 133 -8.91 0.25 -8.96
C PRO A 133 -8.65 0.43 -10.48
N VAL A 134 -8.32 -0.66 -11.14
CA VAL A 134 -8.11 -0.73 -12.58
C VAL A 134 -9.42 -0.38 -13.30
N GLY A 135 -9.34 0.49 -14.30
CA GLY A 135 -10.51 1.03 -15.01
C GLY A 135 -11.11 2.29 -14.38
N LEU A 136 -10.85 2.55 -13.09
CA LEU A 136 -11.20 3.82 -12.43
C LEU A 136 -10.05 4.82 -12.44
N PHE A 137 -8.81 4.32 -12.42
CA PHE A 137 -7.58 5.09 -12.53
C PHE A 137 -6.71 4.53 -13.66
N GLN A 138 -5.89 5.39 -14.26
CA GLN A 138 -4.99 4.98 -15.34
C GLN A 138 -3.74 4.30 -14.76
N PHE A 139 -3.78 2.99 -14.64
CA PHE A 139 -2.58 2.18 -14.41
C PHE A 139 -1.81 2.09 -15.72
N GLN A 140 -0.89 3.04 -15.94
CA GLN A 140 0.00 2.98 -17.10
C GLN A 140 0.82 1.70 -17.03
N ALA A 141 0.89 0.96 -18.15
CA ALA A 141 1.78 -0.19 -18.22
C ALA A 141 3.21 0.30 -17.98
N MET A 142 3.86 -0.24 -16.96
CA MET A 142 5.27 0.02 -16.73
C MET A 142 6.07 -1.05 -17.46
N ASP A 143 6.96 -0.61 -18.34
CA ASP A 143 7.92 -1.49 -18.97
C ASP A 143 8.84 -2.08 -17.89
N ASN A 144 8.70 -3.39 -17.64
CA ASN A 144 9.55 -4.17 -16.74
C ASN A 144 9.56 -3.76 -15.27
N ILE A 145 8.53 -4.16 -14.52
CA ILE A 145 8.65 -4.21 -13.06
C ILE A 145 9.67 -5.30 -12.71
N SER A 146 10.90 -4.90 -12.38
CA SER A 146 12.02 -5.81 -12.11
C SER A 146 12.06 -6.36 -10.69
N ILE A 147 11.12 -5.98 -9.85
CA ILE A 147 11.01 -6.41 -8.45
C ILE A 147 9.91 -7.46 -8.29
N PRO A 148 9.98 -8.33 -7.27
CA PRO A 148 8.86 -9.19 -6.90
C PRO A 148 7.63 -8.34 -6.54
N TRP A 149 6.49 -8.64 -7.18
CA TRP A 149 5.25 -7.94 -6.89
C TRP A 149 4.04 -8.86 -6.91
N CYS A 150 2.99 -8.43 -6.19
CA CYS A 150 1.80 -9.23 -5.98
C CYS A 150 0.55 -8.38 -6.17
N VAL A 151 -0.52 -9.01 -6.65
CA VAL A 151 -1.88 -8.46 -6.72
C VAL A 151 -2.82 -9.39 -5.97
N ILE A 152 -3.67 -8.82 -5.09
CA ILE A 152 -4.72 -9.54 -4.38
C ILE A 152 -6.05 -8.92 -4.76
N GLN A 153 -6.97 -9.71 -5.35
CA GLN A 153 -8.28 -9.24 -5.82
C GLN A 153 -9.39 -10.19 -5.35
N GLY A 154 -10.45 -9.62 -4.81
CA GLY A 154 -11.68 -10.35 -4.52
C GLY A 154 -12.54 -10.53 -5.77
N LYS A 155 -13.14 -11.71 -5.96
CA LYS A 155 -14.07 -11.96 -7.08
C LYS A 155 -15.43 -11.31 -6.90
N ASP A 156 -15.80 -11.01 -5.65
CA ASP A 156 -17.07 -10.37 -5.31
C ASP A 156 -16.87 -8.87 -5.04
N ASP A 157 -15.80 -8.28 -5.62
CA ASP A 157 -15.49 -6.85 -5.49
C ASP A 157 -16.54 -6.03 -6.26
N GLU A 158 -17.33 -5.29 -5.51
CA GLU A 158 -18.44 -4.47 -6.00
C GLU A 158 -18.02 -3.07 -6.47
N ILE A 159 -16.78 -2.68 -6.25
CA ILE A 159 -16.24 -1.35 -6.57
C ILE A 159 -15.30 -1.42 -7.76
N THR A 160 -14.37 -2.36 -7.74
CA THR A 160 -13.42 -2.58 -8.83
C THR A 160 -13.80 -3.87 -9.57
N PRO A 161 -14.24 -3.79 -10.84
CA PRO A 161 -14.62 -4.98 -11.60
C PRO A 161 -13.48 -6.01 -11.62
N PRO A 162 -13.68 -7.21 -11.05
CA PRO A 162 -12.59 -8.19 -10.88
C PRO A 162 -11.99 -8.65 -12.21
N ASP A 163 -12.82 -8.79 -13.24
CA ASP A 163 -12.39 -9.20 -14.59
C ASP A 163 -11.43 -8.17 -15.22
N SER A 164 -11.65 -6.88 -14.95
CA SER A 164 -10.75 -5.81 -15.43
C SER A 164 -9.36 -5.90 -14.77
N VAL A 165 -9.31 -6.29 -13.51
CA VAL A 165 -8.04 -6.51 -12.80
C VAL A 165 -7.33 -7.75 -13.34
N GLU A 166 -8.06 -8.85 -13.55
CA GLU A 166 -7.51 -10.08 -14.12
C GLU A 166 -6.95 -9.83 -15.51
N GLU A 167 -7.68 -9.11 -16.38
CA GLU A 167 -7.22 -8.76 -17.71
C GLU A 167 -6.00 -7.84 -17.66
N TRP A 168 -6.00 -6.83 -16.80
CA TRP A 168 -4.85 -5.95 -16.62
C TRP A 168 -3.60 -6.72 -16.16
N VAL A 169 -3.73 -7.67 -15.23
CA VAL A 169 -2.65 -8.53 -14.77
C VAL A 169 -2.06 -9.36 -15.92
N LYS A 170 -2.91 -9.93 -16.79
CA LYS A 170 -2.48 -10.74 -17.96
C LYS A 170 -1.66 -9.93 -18.98
N HIS A 171 -1.89 -8.62 -19.05
CA HIS A 171 -1.21 -7.72 -19.99
C HIS A 171 0.06 -7.07 -19.42
N GLN A 172 0.46 -7.40 -18.18
CA GLN A 172 1.71 -6.89 -17.63
C GLN A 172 2.92 -7.58 -18.25
N SER A 173 3.95 -6.80 -18.59
CA SER A 173 5.22 -7.32 -19.12
C SER A 173 5.98 -8.17 -18.10
N SER A 174 5.79 -7.90 -16.81
CA SER A 174 6.29 -8.66 -15.67
C SER A 174 5.10 -9.23 -14.90
N THR A 175 4.93 -10.54 -14.91
CA THR A 175 3.77 -11.20 -14.28
C THR A 175 3.83 -11.13 -12.77
N PRO A 176 2.84 -10.51 -12.07
CA PRO A 176 2.74 -10.53 -10.62
C PRO A 176 2.33 -11.92 -10.09
N LYS A 177 2.62 -12.18 -8.83
CA LYS A 177 1.91 -13.24 -8.12
C LYS A 177 0.47 -12.77 -7.90
N PHE A 178 -0.50 -13.43 -8.55
CA PHE A 178 -1.90 -13.01 -8.53
C PHE A 178 -2.74 -13.93 -7.65
N PHE A 179 -3.42 -13.35 -6.65
CA PHE A 179 -4.36 -14.02 -5.78
C PHE A 179 -5.77 -13.54 -6.13
N TYR A 180 -6.58 -14.41 -6.72
CA TYR A 180 -7.95 -14.14 -7.13
C TYR A 180 -8.91 -14.94 -6.23
N LEU A 181 -9.58 -14.25 -5.29
CA LEU A 181 -10.19 -14.86 -4.10
C LEU A 181 -11.71 -14.95 -4.21
N ASP A 182 -12.26 -16.16 -4.12
CA ASP A 182 -13.70 -16.42 -4.08
C ASP A 182 -14.33 -15.90 -2.78
N GLY A 183 -15.52 -15.31 -2.87
CA GLY A 183 -16.30 -14.85 -1.72
C GLY A 183 -15.66 -13.66 -0.99
N VAL A 184 -14.84 -12.87 -1.68
CA VAL A 184 -14.16 -11.69 -1.12
C VAL A 184 -14.64 -10.43 -1.81
N SER A 185 -15.24 -9.51 -1.03
CA SER A 185 -15.67 -8.17 -1.45
C SER A 185 -14.51 -7.18 -1.42
N HIS A 186 -14.73 -5.95 -1.94
CA HIS A 186 -13.72 -4.89 -1.98
C HIS A 186 -13.04 -4.64 -0.61
N PHE A 187 -13.82 -4.57 0.45
CA PHE A 187 -13.31 -4.26 1.80
C PHE A 187 -12.92 -5.50 2.62
N PHE A 188 -12.88 -6.67 2.00
CA PHE A 188 -12.51 -7.93 2.68
C PHE A 188 -13.35 -8.22 3.94
N HIS A 189 -14.65 -7.88 3.92
CA HIS A 189 -15.55 -8.13 5.05
C HIS A 189 -15.56 -9.61 5.43
N GLY A 190 -15.26 -9.92 6.71
CA GLY A 190 -15.15 -11.29 7.20
C GLY A 190 -13.97 -12.10 6.67
N LYS A 191 -13.07 -11.50 5.86
CA LYS A 191 -11.94 -12.18 5.20
C LYS A 191 -10.59 -11.50 5.47
N LEU A 192 -10.50 -10.58 6.42
CA LEU A 192 -9.24 -9.91 6.78
C LEU A 192 -8.15 -10.88 7.26
N ASN A 193 -8.55 -12.01 7.88
CA ASN A 193 -7.61 -13.07 8.25
C ASN A 193 -7.00 -13.73 7.01
N VAL A 194 -7.78 -13.97 5.94
CA VAL A 194 -7.27 -14.52 4.67
C VAL A 194 -6.25 -13.58 4.05
N LEU A 195 -6.55 -12.27 4.04
CA LEU A 195 -5.60 -11.26 3.57
C LEU A 195 -4.30 -11.31 4.37
N ARG A 196 -4.38 -11.32 5.71
CA ARG A 196 -3.21 -11.39 6.58
C ARG A 196 -2.36 -12.63 6.29
N ASP A 197 -2.99 -13.81 6.19
CA ASP A 197 -2.30 -15.07 5.96
C ASP A 197 -1.58 -15.09 4.60
N ILE A 198 -2.21 -14.51 3.54
CA ILE A 198 -1.55 -14.33 2.24
C ILE A 198 -0.32 -13.44 2.38
N VAL A 199 -0.44 -12.27 3.04
CA VAL A 199 0.69 -11.34 3.22
C VAL A 199 1.82 -12.02 3.98
N SER A 200 1.52 -12.75 5.05
CA SER A 200 2.51 -13.50 5.81
C SER A 200 3.25 -14.54 4.95
N ASN A 201 2.55 -15.19 4.02
CA ASN A 201 3.14 -16.19 3.12
C ASN A 201 3.98 -15.60 1.97
N ILE A 202 3.68 -14.37 1.51
CA ILE A 202 4.39 -13.76 0.38
C ILE A 202 5.54 -12.85 0.80
N TRP A 203 5.49 -12.35 2.03
CA TRP A 203 6.47 -11.43 2.59
C TRP A 203 7.32 -12.04 3.71
N GLY A 204 6.92 -13.23 4.22
CA GLY A 204 7.64 -14.03 5.21
C GLY A 204 8.84 -14.83 4.69
#